data_6be37e5465ea1e3db3ccee79beafa128
#
_entry.id   6be37e5465ea1e3db3ccee79beafa128
#
_cell.length_a   1.000
_cell.length_b   1.000
_cell.length_c   1.000
_cell.angle_alpha   90.00
_cell.angle_beta   90.00
_cell.angle_gamma   90.00
#
_symmetry.space_group_name_H-M   'P 1'
#
loop_
_entity.id
_entity.type
_entity.pdbx_description
1 polymer ?
#
loop_
_entity_poly.entity_id
_entity_poly.type
_entity_poly.pdbx_seq_one_letter_code
_entity_poly.pdbx_strand_id
1 'polypeptide(L)'
;AVSSSLRMQNGRLTRTPSATGNPKKWTFSAWIKRGTLGQSYIFAGSPLAAGYDGLAAIYFDGTDQLHTYYDTSGANPYGAVGPRLYRDTSSWYHLVWAVDAANTIHKIWINNELVSTDTGKYPPNVNYGMNNSGDEMVIGDGSWDSYGSADFNGYMAEINYLDNQYLEPDAFAETKNGIWIPLKDPSLTYG
;
A
#
# COMPACT_ATOMS: atom_id res chain seq x y z
N ALA A 1 13.22 -16.82 2.08
CA ALA A 1 11.99 -16.94 2.89
C ALA A 1 11.93 -15.77 3.86
N VAL A 2 10.72 -15.32 4.21
CA VAL A 2 10.52 -14.33 5.29
C VAL A 2 11.10 -14.90 6.59
N SER A 3 12.05 -14.20 7.20
CA SER A 3 12.78 -14.68 8.38
C SER A 3 12.13 -14.25 9.70
N SER A 4 11.42 -13.11 9.67
CA SER A 4 10.67 -12.58 10.81
C SER A 4 9.44 -11.83 10.31
N SER A 5 8.41 -11.73 11.13
CA SER A 5 7.18 -11.04 10.78
C SER A 5 6.51 -10.43 12.00
N LEU A 6 5.79 -9.35 11.77
CA LEU A 6 4.92 -8.73 12.75
C LEU A 6 3.52 -9.36 12.64
N ARG A 7 2.96 -9.81 13.76
CA ARG A 7 1.55 -10.21 13.87
C ARG A 7 0.69 -8.97 14.05
N MET A 8 -0.21 -8.74 13.11
CA MET A 8 -1.24 -7.70 13.20
C MET A 8 -2.56 -8.31 13.66
N GLN A 9 -3.14 -7.78 14.73
CA GLN A 9 -4.44 -8.21 15.25
C GLN A 9 -5.05 -7.06 16.06
N ASN A 10 -6.04 -6.40 15.49
CA ASN A 10 -6.69 -5.22 16.08
C ASN A 10 -5.67 -4.13 16.50
N GLY A 11 -4.65 -3.95 15.69
CA GLY A 11 -3.58 -3.00 15.96
C GLY A 11 -3.02 -2.41 14.68
N ARG A 12 -2.43 -1.22 14.80
CA ARG A 12 -1.88 -0.46 13.68
C ARG A 12 -0.49 0.07 14.02
N LEU A 13 0.29 0.34 12.97
CA LEU A 13 1.48 1.17 13.06
C LEU A 13 1.17 2.53 12.45
N THR A 14 1.60 3.59 13.10
CA THR A 14 1.37 4.95 12.61
C THR A 14 2.66 5.75 12.56
N ARG A 15 2.71 6.67 11.61
CA ARG A 15 3.77 7.68 11.50
C ARG A 15 3.15 8.99 11.07
N THR A 16 3.46 10.08 11.77
CA THR A 16 3.15 11.44 11.34
C THR A 16 4.45 12.14 10.94
N PRO A 17 4.69 12.40 9.66
CA PRO A 17 5.89 13.08 9.21
C PRO A 17 5.96 14.51 9.76
N SER A 18 7.15 14.93 10.20
CA SER A 18 7.41 16.32 10.64
C SER A 18 7.68 17.29 9.49
N ALA A 19 8.02 16.76 8.32
CA ALA A 19 8.22 17.52 7.09
C ALA A 19 7.56 16.78 5.93
N THR A 20 7.03 17.53 4.96
CA THR A 20 6.44 16.96 3.75
C THR A 20 7.54 16.42 2.85
N GLY A 21 7.42 15.16 2.47
CA GLY A 21 8.23 14.50 1.45
C GLY A 21 7.69 14.76 0.04
N ASN A 22 7.78 13.78 -0.83
CA ASN A 22 7.21 13.86 -2.17
C ASN A 22 5.89 13.08 -2.29
N PRO A 23 4.73 13.72 -2.07
CA PRO A 23 3.43 13.03 -2.11
C PRO A 23 3.03 12.59 -3.52
N LYS A 24 3.80 12.97 -4.55
CA LYS A 24 3.57 12.60 -5.96
C LYS A 24 4.42 11.45 -6.44
N LYS A 25 5.46 11.08 -5.68
CA LYS A 25 6.37 10.02 -6.07
C LYS A 25 6.83 9.22 -4.85
N TRP A 26 6.48 7.95 -4.82
CA TRP A 26 6.80 7.07 -3.70
C TRP A 26 6.55 5.60 -4.04
N THR A 27 7.08 4.71 -3.23
CA THR A 27 6.82 3.27 -3.31
C THR A 27 6.57 2.70 -1.94
N PHE A 28 5.49 1.93 -1.81
CA PHE A 28 5.23 1.06 -0.67
C PHE A 28 5.45 -0.39 -1.07
N SER A 29 6.16 -1.15 -0.24
CA SER A 29 6.38 -2.58 -0.43
C SER A 29 6.21 -3.32 0.90
N ALA A 30 5.52 -4.45 0.88
CA ALA A 30 5.37 -5.31 2.05
C ALA A 30 5.10 -6.77 1.65
N TRP A 31 5.61 -7.69 2.44
CA TRP A 31 5.14 -9.07 2.45
C TRP A 31 3.98 -9.19 3.41
N ILE A 32 2.85 -9.68 2.93
CA ILE A 32 1.61 -9.81 3.72
C ILE A 32 1.11 -11.24 3.67
N LYS A 33 0.59 -11.72 4.79
CA LYS A 33 -0.10 -13.00 4.90
C LYS A 33 -1.40 -12.78 5.65
N ARG A 34 -2.52 -13.02 4.98
CA ARG A 34 -3.85 -12.78 5.54
C ARG A 34 -4.17 -13.82 6.63
N GLY A 35 -4.70 -13.38 7.74
CA GLY A 35 -5.22 -14.26 8.80
C GLY A 35 -6.73 -14.44 8.73
N THR A 36 -7.45 -13.43 8.19
CA THR A 36 -8.89 -13.46 7.94
C THR A 36 -9.18 -12.97 6.54
N LEU A 37 -10.31 -13.37 5.98
CA LEU A 37 -10.84 -12.90 4.71
C LEU A 37 -11.81 -11.73 4.93
N GLY A 38 -12.22 -11.08 3.83
CA GLY A 38 -13.06 -9.89 3.83
C GLY A 38 -12.27 -8.59 3.83
N GLN A 39 -12.97 -7.48 4.03
CA GLN A 39 -12.37 -6.15 3.96
C GLN A 39 -11.27 -5.98 5.01
N SER A 40 -10.11 -5.48 4.56
CA SER A 40 -8.99 -5.18 5.45
C SER A 40 -8.00 -4.22 4.82
N TYR A 41 -7.67 -3.15 5.56
CA TYR A 41 -6.72 -2.13 5.08
C TYR A 41 -5.28 -2.55 5.34
N ILE A 42 -4.44 -2.38 4.33
CA ILE A 42 -3.01 -2.73 4.38
C ILE A 42 -2.18 -1.50 4.73
N PHE A 43 -2.38 -0.42 3.98
CA PHE A 43 -1.64 0.82 4.12
C PHE A 43 -2.47 2.01 3.66
N ALA A 44 -2.36 3.11 4.37
CA ALA A 44 -3.07 4.34 4.05
C ALA A 44 -2.30 5.60 4.47
N GLY A 45 -2.58 6.70 3.78
CA GLY A 45 -2.24 8.04 4.19
C GLY A 45 -3.48 8.91 4.17
N SER A 46 -3.69 9.69 5.22
CA SER A 46 -4.88 10.53 5.37
C SER A 46 -4.50 11.95 5.75
N PRO A 47 -4.95 12.95 5.00
CA PRO A 47 -4.89 14.33 5.45
C PRO A 47 -5.92 14.54 6.57
N LEU A 48 -5.47 14.54 7.82
CA LEU A 48 -6.33 14.75 9.00
C LEU A 48 -7.02 16.13 9.01
N ALA A 49 -6.47 17.11 8.29
CA ALA A 49 -6.90 18.50 8.35
C ALA A 49 -7.92 18.92 7.28
N ALA A 50 -8.13 18.14 6.22
CA ALA A 50 -8.83 18.58 5.02
C ALA A 50 -10.02 17.69 4.58
N GLY A 51 -10.55 16.87 5.48
CA GLY A 51 -11.58 15.90 5.09
C GLY A 51 -10.98 14.77 4.24
N TYR A 52 -11.64 14.39 3.14
CA TYR A 52 -11.18 13.28 2.29
C TYR A 52 -10.18 13.67 1.20
N ASP A 53 -9.81 14.95 1.10
CA ASP A 53 -8.90 15.43 0.05
C ASP A 53 -7.50 14.83 0.19
N GLY A 54 -7.14 13.98 -0.78
CA GLY A 54 -5.85 13.33 -0.84
C GLY A 54 -5.75 12.01 -0.07
N LEU A 55 -6.84 11.50 0.51
CA LEU A 55 -6.85 10.17 1.12
C LEU A 55 -6.40 9.13 0.08
N ALA A 56 -5.38 8.35 0.41
CA ALA A 56 -4.94 7.24 -0.41
C ALA A 56 -4.80 5.99 0.44
N ALA A 57 -5.29 4.86 -0.06
CA ALA A 57 -5.24 3.59 0.65
C ALA A 57 -5.09 2.39 -0.29
N ILE A 58 -4.51 1.31 0.20
CA ILE A 58 -4.54 0.00 -0.42
C ILE A 58 -5.11 -1.02 0.56
N TYR A 59 -6.08 -1.80 0.10
CA TYR A 59 -6.87 -2.68 0.95
C TYR A 59 -7.46 -3.87 0.17
N PHE A 60 -7.85 -4.91 0.87
CA PHE A 60 -8.77 -5.92 0.33
C PHE A 60 -10.21 -5.50 0.61
N ASP A 61 -11.07 -5.66 -0.38
CA ASP A 61 -12.52 -5.41 -0.21
C ASP A 61 -13.24 -6.60 0.44
N GLY A 62 -14.56 -6.45 0.64
CA GLY A 62 -15.40 -7.52 1.20
C GLY A 62 -15.52 -8.78 0.35
N THR A 63 -15.05 -8.75 -0.91
CA THR A 63 -15.00 -9.88 -1.84
C THR A 63 -13.61 -10.48 -2.00
N ASP A 64 -12.62 -9.99 -1.25
CA ASP A 64 -11.20 -10.38 -1.27
C ASP A 64 -10.43 -9.95 -2.53
N GLN A 65 -10.91 -8.95 -3.24
CA GLN A 65 -10.18 -8.28 -4.30
C GLN A 65 -9.26 -7.21 -3.72
N LEU A 66 -8.11 -6.99 -4.35
CA LEU A 66 -7.21 -5.89 -3.97
C LEU A 66 -7.67 -4.59 -4.63
N HIS A 67 -7.86 -3.57 -3.82
CA HIS A 67 -8.24 -2.23 -4.24
C HIS A 67 -7.19 -1.21 -3.84
N THR A 68 -7.07 -0.14 -4.62
CA THR A 68 -6.57 1.15 -4.15
C THR A 68 -7.69 2.16 -4.14
N TYR A 69 -7.65 3.04 -3.17
CA TYR A 69 -8.57 4.14 -3.02
C TYR A 69 -7.79 5.45 -3.06
N TYR A 70 -8.32 6.42 -3.76
CA TYR A 70 -7.82 7.79 -3.75
C TYR A 70 -9.02 8.73 -3.85
N ASP A 71 -9.16 9.64 -2.91
CA ASP A 71 -10.24 10.62 -2.89
C ASP A 71 -9.71 12.04 -3.05
N THR A 72 -10.38 12.80 -3.91
CA THR A 72 -10.23 14.23 -4.02
C THR A 72 -11.55 14.88 -3.66
N SER A 73 -11.65 15.49 -2.50
CA SER A 73 -12.83 16.27 -2.05
C SER A 73 -14.12 15.47 -1.81
N GLY A 74 -14.05 14.18 -1.49
CA GLY A 74 -15.23 13.37 -1.13
C GLY A 74 -16.21 13.06 -2.26
N ALA A 75 -15.89 13.40 -3.50
CA ALA A 75 -16.87 13.32 -4.59
C ALA A 75 -16.63 12.18 -5.59
N ASN A 76 -15.40 11.69 -5.75
CA ASN A 76 -15.08 10.64 -6.71
C ASN A 76 -13.92 9.79 -6.22
N PRO A 77 -14.17 8.65 -5.59
CA PRO A 77 -13.11 7.70 -5.26
C PRO A 77 -12.53 7.12 -6.55
N TYR A 78 -11.25 7.35 -6.76
CA TYR A 78 -10.51 6.70 -7.83
C TYR A 78 -9.87 5.43 -7.25
N GLY A 79 -10.15 4.28 -7.84
CA GLY A 79 -9.60 3.02 -7.38
C GLY A 79 -9.32 2.07 -8.53
N ALA A 80 -8.16 1.43 -8.53
CA ALA A 80 -7.89 0.29 -9.38
C ALA A 80 -8.35 -0.98 -8.67
N VAL A 81 -9.07 -1.82 -9.37
CA VAL A 81 -9.51 -3.13 -8.88
C VAL A 81 -8.76 -4.18 -9.68
N GLY A 82 -7.97 -4.99 -8.99
CA GLY A 82 -7.43 -6.19 -9.60
C GLY A 82 -8.55 -7.24 -9.76
N PRO A 83 -8.61 -7.97 -10.88
CA PRO A 83 -9.67 -8.97 -11.09
C PRO A 83 -9.51 -10.23 -10.23
N ARG A 84 -8.36 -10.39 -9.57
CA ARG A 84 -7.99 -11.59 -8.82
C ARG A 84 -8.52 -11.55 -7.39
N LEU A 85 -8.93 -12.72 -6.87
CA LEU A 85 -9.29 -12.92 -5.47
C LEU A 85 -8.08 -13.46 -4.69
N TYR A 86 -7.80 -12.85 -3.53
CA TYR A 86 -6.64 -13.18 -2.68
C TYR A 86 -7.10 -13.92 -1.43
N ARG A 87 -7.53 -15.19 -1.58
CA ARG A 87 -8.18 -16.00 -0.54
C ARG A 87 -7.28 -17.03 0.14
N ASP A 88 -6.05 -17.20 -0.33
CA ASP A 88 -5.13 -18.14 0.30
C ASP A 88 -4.50 -17.50 1.55
N THR A 89 -4.98 -17.92 2.72
CA THR A 89 -4.47 -17.47 4.02
C THR A 89 -3.20 -18.22 4.45
N SER A 90 -2.77 -19.23 3.70
CA SER A 90 -1.54 -19.98 3.97
C SER A 90 -0.31 -19.38 3.33
N SER A 91 -0.48 -18.62 2.24
CA SER A 91 0.59 -18.06 1.43
C SER A 91 0.95 -16.63 1.80
N TRP A 92 2.19 -16.26 1.55
CA TRP A 92 2.66 -14.89 1.55
C TRP A 92 2.41 -14.25 0.19
N TYR A 93 1.98 -13.00 0.21
CA TYR A 93 1.87 -12.12 -0.95
C TYR A 93 2.89 -10.99 -0.81
N HIS A 94 3.75 -10.80 -1.81
CA HIS A 94 4.59 -9.61 -1.91
C HIS A 94 3.82 -8.53 -2.65
N LEU A 95 3.39 -7.51 -1.94
CA LEU A 95 2.69 -6.34 -2.48
C LEU A 95 3.69 -5.23 -2.75
N VAL A 96 3.65 -4.65 -3.94
CA VAL A 96 4.33 -3.40 -4.28
C VAL A 96 3.33 -2.43 -4.88
N TRP A 97 3.27 -1.22 -4.33
CA TRP A 97 2.46 -0.13 -4.84
C TRP A 97 3.38 1.07 -5.09
N ALA A 98 3.58 1.41 -6.37
CA ALA A 98 4.48 2.46 -6.80
C ALA A 98 3.76 3.53 -7.61
N VAL A 99 4.05 4.77 -7.27
CA VAL A 99 3.43 5.97 -7.84
C VAL A 99 4.50 6.94 -8.31
N ASP A 100 4.33 7.46 -9.52
CA ASP A 100 4.98 8.68 -10.03
C ASP A 100 3.91 9.51 -10.77
N ALA A 101 3.16 10.29 -10.00
CA ALA A 101 2.01 11.03 -10.50
C ALA A 101 2.39 12.13 -11.52
N ALA A 102 3.60 12.65 -11.44
CA ALA A 102 4.11 13.63 -12.41
C ALA A 102 4.24 13.00 -13.82
N ASN A 103 4.56 11.72 -13.89
CA ASN A 103 4.67 10.95 -15.12
C ASN A 103 3.42 10.11 -15.43
N THR A 104 2.33 10.29 -14.68
CA THR A 104 1.08 9.52 -14.82
C THR A 104 1.31 8.01 -14.65
N ILE A 105 2.20 7.64 -13.72
CA ILE A 105 2.51 6.24 -13.41
C ILE A 105 1.88 5.86 -12.08
N HIS A 106 1.07 4.82 -12.12
CA HIS A 106 0.47 4.19 -10.96
C HIS A 106 0.42 2.69 -11.21
N LYS A 107 1.20 1.92 -10.48
CA LYS A 107 1.30 0.47 -10.69
C LYS A 107 1.24 -0.29 -9.38
N ILE A 108 0.62 -1.46 -9.45
CA ILE A 108 0.52 -2.40 -8.34
C ILE A 108 0.93 -3.79 -8.82
N TRP A 109 1.77 -4.44 -8.03
CA TRP A 109 2.19 -5.82 -8.26
C TRP A 109 1.87 -6.69 -7.05
N ILE A 110 1.56 -7.94 -7.34
CA ILE A 110 1.52 -9.03 -6.36
C ILE A 110 2.42 -10.16 -6.84
N ASN A 111 3.42 -10.52 -6.03
CA ASN A 111 4.39 -11.58 -6.34
C ASN A 111 5.06 -11.39 -7.72
N ASN A 112 5.50 -10.16 -8.01
CA ASN A 112 6.10 -9.76 -9.29
C ASN A 112 5.15 -9.76 -10.49
N GLU A 113 3.88 -10.04 -10.30
CA GLU A 113 2.86 -9.97 -11.35
C GLU A 113 2.15 -8.61 -11.30
N LEU A 114 2.15 -7.88 -12.41
CA LEU A 114 1.46 -6.59 -12.51
C LEU A 114 -0.05 -6.81 -12.49
N VAL A 115 -0.73 -6.32 -11.45
CA VAL A 115 -2.18 -6.51 -11.23
C VAL A 115 -3.00 -5.36 -11.75
N SER A 116 -2.45 -4.15 -11.77
CA SER A 116 -3.13 -2.97 -12.29
C SER A 116 -2.16 -1.94 -12.85
N THR A 117 -2.57 -1.39 -13.99
CA THR A 117 -1.93 -0.22 -14.65
C THR A 117 -2.96 0.87 -14.91
N ASP A 118 -4.04 0.93 -14.13
CA ASP A 118 -5.14 1.83 -14.46
C ASP A 118 -4.74 3.30 -14.27
N THR A 119 -4.02 3.82 -15.25
CA THR A 119 -3.61 5.22 -15.35
C THR A 119 -4.80 6.16 -15.65
N GLY A 120 -5.92 5.61 -16.14
CA GLY A 120 -7.08 6.42 -16.54
C GLY A 120 -7.93 6.91 -15.40
N LYS A 121 -7.84 6.27 -14.23
CA LYS A 121 -8.63 6.63 -13.03
C LYS A 121 -7.88 7.55 -12.06
N TYR A 122 -6.58 7.71 -12.24
CA TYR A 122 -5.77 8.56 -11.37
C TYR A 122 -5.47 9.87 -12.07
N PRO A 123 -5.87 11.01 -11.51
CA PRO A 123 -5.53 12.30 -12.10
C PRO A 123 -4.01 12.47 -12.20
N PRO A 124 -3.50 13.02 -13.29
CA PRO A 124 -2.08 13.30 -13.40
C PRO A 124 -1.65 14.38 -12.41
N ASN A 125 -0.43 14.26 -11.90
CA ASN A 125 0.23 15.28 -11.10
C ASN A 125 -0.49 15.67 -9.79
N VAL A 126 -1.23 14.73 -9.18
CA VAL A 126 -1.91 14.95 -7.89
C VAL A 126 -1.02 14.62 -6.70
N ASN A 127 -1.33 15.23 -5.57
CA ASN A 127 -0.78 14.84 -4.28
C ASN A 127 -1.61 13.69 -3.70
N TYR A 128 -0.99 12.53 -3.53
CA TYR A 128 -1.54 11.49 -2.68
C TYR A 128 -1.32 11.89 -1.21
N GLY A 129 -2.24 11.55 -0.33
CA GLY A 129 -2.13 11.85 1.11
C GLY A 129 -1.02 11.09 1.84
N MET A 130 0.07 10.82 1.15
CA MET A 130 1.22 10.10 1.68
C MET A 130 2.35 11.06 1.99
N ASN A 131 2.97 10.87 3.17
CA ASN A 131 4.16 11.59 3.61
C ASN A 131 4.02 13.13 3.62
N ASN A 132 2.84 13.64 3.92
CA ASN A 132 2.62 15.07 4.17
C ASN A 132 2.92 15.39 5.65
N SER A 133 3.47 16.56 5.91
CA SER A 133 3.71 17.03 7.27
C SER A 133 2.40 17.18 8.03
N GLY A 134 2.32 16.56 9.20
CA GLY A 134 1.14 16.60 10.07
C GLY A 134 0.06 15.57 9.73
N ASP A 135 0.12 14.90 8.57
CA ASP A 135 -0.83 13.85 8.20
C ASP A 135 -0.35 12.47 8.65
N GLU A 136 -1.25 11.65 9.12
CA GLU A 136 -0.90 10.31 9.61
C GLU A 136 -0.81 9.30 8.45
N MET A 137 0.26 8.51 8.44
CA MET A 137 0.40 7.31 7.61
C MET A 137 0.14 6.09 8.49
N VAL A 138 -0.66 5.15 8.02
CA VAL A 138 -1.15 4.03 8.81
C VAL A 138 -0.92 2.71 8.09
N ILE A 139 -0.41 1.71 8.81
CA ILE A 139 -0.28 0.33 8.35
C ILE A 139 -1.21 -0.55 9.18
N GLY A 140 -2.03 -1.34 8.50
CA GLY A 140 -2.88 -2.35 9.12
C GLY A 140 -4.23 -1.87 9.62
N ASP A 141 -4.61 -0.64 9.33
CA ASP A 141 -5.90 -0.06 9.76
C ASP A 141 -6.42 0.95 8.74
N GLY A 142 -7.74 1.07 8.67
CA GLY A 142 -8.46 2.09 7.92
C GLY A 142 -9.31 3.03 8.78
N SER A 143 -9.08 3.05 10.09
CA SER A 143 -9.95 3.70 11.07
C SER A 143 -9.82 5.23 11.19
N TRP A 144 -9.18 5.89 10.21
CA TRP A 144 -9.15 7.37 10.19
C TRP A 144 -10.53 8.00 9.91
N ASP A 145 -11.51 7.19 9.57
CA ASP A 145 -12.87 7.65 9.33
C ASP A 145 -13.94 6.74 9.94
N SER A 146 -15.20 7.19 9.80
CA SER A 146 -16.39 6.50 10.26
C SER A 146 -16.78 5.24 9.46
N TYR A 147 -15.98 4.77 8.51
CA TYR A 147 -16.29 3.59 7.68
C TYR A 147 -16.06 2.24 8.36
N GLY A 148 -15.72 2.26 9.65
CA GLY A 148 -15.62 1.07 10.48
C GLY A 148 -14.24 0.42 10.45
N SER A 149 -13.92 -0.26 11.53
CA SER A 149 -12.67 -0.97 11.74
C SER A 149 -12.54 -2.17 10.80
N ALA A 150 -11.89 -1.99 9.66
CA ALA A 150 -11.48 -3.08 8.79
C ALA A 150 -9.96 -3.31 8.94
N ASP A 151 -9.56 -3.61 10.17
CA ASP A 151 -8.15 -3.83 10.52
C ASP A 151 -7.59 -5.04 9.78
N PHE A 152 -6.34 -4.92 9.35
CA PHE A 152 -5.63 -6.06 8.82
C PHE A 152 -5.36 -7.08 9.93
N ASN A 153 -5.85 -8.27 9.74
CA ASN A 153 -5.59 -9.40 10.61
C ASN A 153 -4.71 -10.42 9.87
N GLY A 154 -3.47 -10.58 10.31
CA GLY A 154 -2.51 -11.42 9.61
C GLY A 154 -1.08 -11.16 10.05
N TYR A 155 -0.17 -11.36 9.13
CA TYR A 155 1.25 -11.11 9.34
C TYR A 155 1.79 -10.19 8.26
N MET A 156 2.71 -9.31 8.64
CA MET A 156 3.46 -8.45 7.73
C MET A 156 4.96 -8.57 7.98
N ALA A 157 5.74 -8.46 6.90
CA ALA A 157 7.19 -8.50 6.95
C ALA A 157 7.78 -7.62 5.86
N GLU A 158 9.05 -7.23 6.01
CA GLU A 158 9.80 -6.44 5.03
C GLU A 158 8.99 -5.23 4.55
N ILE A 159 8.45 -4.46 5.50
CA ILE A 159 7.62 -3.29 5.21
C ILE A 159 8.52 -2.11 4.90
N ASN A 160 8.37 -1.55 3.70
CA ASN A 160 9.17 -0.42 3.22
C ASN A 160 8.25 0.67 2.68
N TYR A 161 8.54 1.92 3.03
CA TYR A 161 8.02 3.11 2.36
C TYR A 161 9.19 3.97 1.89
N LEU A 162 9.30 4.18 0.58
CA LEU A 162 10.38 4.92 -0.07
C LEU A 162 9.82 6.23 -0.60
N ASP A 163 10.19 7.32 0.06
CA ASP A 163 9.85 8.68 -0.37
C ASP A 163 10.67 9.07 -1.60
N ASN A 164 10.04 9.81 -2.52
CA ASN A 164 10.65 10.33 -3.75
C ASN A 164 11.26 9.27 -4.68
N GLN A 165 10.86 8.01 -4.56
CA GLN A 165 11.37 6.90 -5.37
C GLN A 165 10.22 6.09 -5.99
N TYR A 166 10.33 5.82 -7.28
CA TYR A 166 9.51 4.84 -7.98
C TYR A 166 10.38 3.59 -8.19
N LEU A 167 10.02 2.50 -7.52
CA LEU A 167 10.74 1.23 -7.58
C LEU A 167 9.78 0.10 -7.96
N GLU A 168 10.27 -0.85 -8.73
CA GLU A 168 9.55 -2.06 -9.11
C GLU A 168 9.89 -3.23 -8.17
N PRO A 169 9.18 -4.37 -8.24
CA PRO A 169 9.32 -5.46 -7.27
C PRO A 169 10.72 -6.05 -7.11
N ASP A 170 11.55 -6.00 -8.14
CA ASP A 170 12.92 -6.53 -8.13
C ASP A 170 13.88 -5.73 -7.22
N ALA A 171 13.49 -4.50 -6.82
CA ALA A 171 14.21 -3.75 -5.81
C ALA A 171 14.09 -4.36 -4.39
N PHE A 172 13.07 -5.20 -4.15
CA PHE A 172 12.73 -5.75 -2.82
C PHE A 172 12.84 -7.26 -2.74
N ALA A 173 12.78 -7.95 -3.88
CA ALA A 173 12.68 -9.39 -3.92
C ALA A 173 13.33 -9.97 -5.19
N GLU A 174 13.61 -11.26 -5.17
CA GLU A 174 14.23 -11.99 -6.28
C GLU A 174 13.57 -13.35 -6.52
N THR A 175 13.73 -13.89 -7.72
CA THR A 175 13.40 -15.29 -7.99
C THR A 175 14.61 -16.16 -7.72
N LYS A 176 14.51 -17.05 -6.74
CA LYS A 176 15.55 -18.01 -6.41
C LYS A 176 14.99 -19.44 -6.47
N ASN A 177 15.59 -20.28 -7.32
CA ASN A 177 15.11 -21.65 -7.55
C ASN A 177 13.62 -21.71 -7.96
N GLY A 178 13.17 -20.76 -8.78
CA GLY A 178 11.77 -20.67 -9.22
C GLY A 178 10.78 -20.12 -8.18
N ILE A 179 11.25 -19.69 -7.02
CA ILE A 179 10.41 -19.16 -5.93
C ILE A 179 10.71 -17.66 -5.78
N TRP A 180 9.67 -16.84 -5.73
CA TRP A 180 9.77 -15.42 -5.41
C TRP A 180 9.99 -15.24 -3.90
N ILE A 181 11.11 -14.62 -3.50
CA ILE A 181 11.51 -14.46 -2.10
C ILE A 181 12.04 -13.04 -1.83
N PRO A 182 11.97 -12.53 -0.59
CA PRO A 182 12.56 -11.24 -0.26
C PRO A 182 14.08 -11.28 -0.46
N LEU A 183 14.64 -10.15 -0.92
CA LEU A 183 16.08 -9.91 -0.89
C LEU A 183 16.57 -9.93 0.56
N LYS A 184 17.77 -10.46 0.78
CA LYS A 184 18.34 -10.50 2.12
C LYS A 184 18.78 -9.10 2.58
N ASP A 185 19.41 -8.36 1.70
CA ASP A 185 19.97 -7.03 1.95
C ASP A 185 19.64 -6.12 0.75
N PRO A 186 18.39 -5.61 0.64
CA PRO A 186 18.03 -4.74 -0.46
C PRO A 186 18.76 -3.41 -0.37
N SER A 187 19.28 -2.92 -1.50
CA SER A 187 20.00 -1.63 -1.57
C SER A 187 18.99 -0.48 -1.66
N LEU A 188 18.31 -0.18 -0.55
CA LEU A 188 17.29 0.85 -0.45
C LEU A 188 17.85 2.11 0.22
N THR A 189 17.44 3.28 -0.26
CA THR A 189 17.77 4.57 0.36
C THR A 189 16.51 5.13 1.00
N TYR A 190 16.53 5.27 2.30
CA TYR A 190 15.43 5.90 3.05
C TYR A 190 15.69 7.38 3.21
N GLY A 191 14.65 8.20 2.97
CA GLY A 191 14.68 9.66 3.14
C GLY A 191 14.48 10.10 4.60
#